data_53b278f0cde14b9ce8efd86feec54777
#
_entry.id   53b278f0cde14b9ce8efd86feec54777
#
_cell.length_a   1.000
_cell.length_b   1.000
_cell.length_c   1.000
_cell.angle_alpha   90.00
_cell.angle_beta   90.00
_cell.angle_gamma   90.00
#
_symmetry.space_group_name_H-M   'P 1'
#
loop_
_entity.id
_entity.type
_entity.pdbx_description
1 polymer ?
#
loop_
_entity_poly.entity_id
_entity_poly.type
_entity_poly.pdbx_seq_one_letter_code
_entity_poly.pdbx_strand_id
1 'polypeptide(L)'
;MGGGEGSTAPSQRDSLHSVSSQCKILRCNSDFVAATLNLRGAGRAAAYCTALRSYSHCTRRTARTCRGDLAFHSAVHGIEDLMIQHNCSKDGPTSPPRPRAPAPDRQTFPASEMCDYEKTFLTKHGRPPRYQHCAAFGDPHVRTFHDDFHTCRVEGSWPLLDNEYLFVQATSAPVAEGSNATVTSKLTIIFKNMKECTEQKVYRAELDNVPAAFEDGSVTGGQRPGGGGGGGLHIRERSPGRHVEIRAPYIGTTIAVRQAARQLSFSIRAAEEVTRAFTAEQDLQLCVAGCPRSQRISRSVRSRAAAQAARALCKATLPVEDVYFQSCVFDVATSGDANFTMAARGALEDARDFLPDAEKLHIFQAGAGGPRASPSFLLLLLLLLLSSLCALRSHL
;
A
#
# COMPACT_ATOMS: atom_id res chain seq x y z
N MET A 1 -35.94 31.60 -61.27
CA MET A 1 -35.00 32.45 -60.51
C MET A 1 -35.18 32.05 -59.06
N GLY A 2 -34.34 31.47 -58.42
CA GLY A 2 -33.01 31.27 -58.11
C GLY A 2 -32.90 30.28 -56.99
N GLY A 3 -31.88 29.56 -56.99
CA GLY A 3 -30.83 29.37 -56.09
C GLY A 3 -31.11 28.37 -54.93
N GLY A 4 -30.84 27.13 -55.14
CA GLY A 4 -30.70 26.14 -54.02
C GLY A 4 -29.30 26.19 -53.48
N GLU A 5 -29.16 26.33 -52.16
CA GLU A 5 -27.91 26.07 -51.45
C GLU A 5 -28.02 24.75 -50.70
N GLY A 6 -27.19 23.79 -51.12
CA GLY A 6 -27.03 22.51 -50.48
C GLY A 6 -26.20 22.63 -49.23
N SER A 7 -26.79 22.29 -48.07
CA SER A 7 -26.10 22.12 -46.81
C SER A 7 -25.73 20.64 -46.65
N THR A 8 -24.44 20.34 -46.79
CA THR A 8 -23.86 19.04 -46.48
C THR A 8 -23.76 18.90 -44.98
N ALA A 9 -24.52 17.98 -44.39
CA ALA A 9 -24.38 17.57 -42.99
C ALA A 9 -23.05 16.77 -42.80
N PRO A 10 -22.34 17.01 -41.69
CA PRO A 10 -21.15 16.21 -41.39
C PRO A 10 -21.56 14.82 -40.88
N SER A 11 -20.93 13.83 -41.48
CA SER A 11 -20.95 12.42 -41.12
C SER A 11 -20.73 12.22 -39.61
N GLN A 12 -21.72 11.68 -38.94
CA GLN A 12 -21.58 11.12 -37.60
C GLN A 12 -20.65 9.89 -37.70
N ARG A 13 -19.42 10.07 -37.25
CA ARG A 13 -18.53 8.93 -36.93
C ARG A 13 -19.10 8.21 -35.72
N ASP A 14 -19.38 6.97 -35.88
CA ASP A 14 -19.76 6.02 -34.85
C ASP A 14 -18.79 6.08 -33.68
N SER A 15 -19.22 6.69 -32.60
CA SER A 15 -18.59 6.52 -31.31
C SER A 15 -18.88 5.10 -30.84
N LEU A 16 -17.90 4.23 -31.00
CA LEU A 16 -17.84 2.95 -30.31
C LEU A 16 -17.90 3.24 -28.80
N HIS A 17 -19.10 3.20 -28.27
CA HIS A 17 -19.32 3.14 -26.82
C HIS A 17 -18.69 1.83 -26.34
N SER A 18 -17.47 1.93 -25.84
CA SER A 18 -16.91 0.97 -24.91
C SER A 18 -17.94 0.80 -23.80
N VAL A 19 -18.63 -0.33 -23.76
CA VAL A 19 -19.48 -0.71 -22.63
C VAL A 19 -18.54 -0.93 -21.45
N SER A 20 -18.25 0.16 -20.72
CA SER A 20 -17.63 0.11 -19.42
C SER A 20 -18.55 -0.75 -18.55
N SER A 21 -18.11 -1.95 -18.16
CA SER A 21 -18.88 -2.79 -17.24
C SER A 21 -19.01 -2.04 -15.92
N GLN A 22 -20.20 -1.53 -15.67
CA GLN A 22 -20.50 -0.66 -14.54
C GLN A 22 -20.29 -1.44 -13.23
N CYS A 23 -19.63 -0.84 -12.27
CA CYS A 23 -19.46 -1.39 -10.92
C CYS A 23 -20.80 -1.69 -10.28
N LYS A 24 -21.02 -2.95 -9.87
CA LYS A 24 -22.31 -3.43 -9.32
C LYS A 24 -22.33 -3.50 -7.80
N ILE A 25 -21.41 -2.78 -7.12
CA ILE A 25 -21.31 -2.81 -5.66
C ILE A 25 -22.59 -2.40 -4.96
N LEU A 26 -23.33 -1.43 -5.49
CA LEU A 26 -24.59 -0.98 -4.93
C LEU A 26 -25.64 -2.09 -4.85
N ARG A 27 -25.63 -3.05 -5.80
CA ARG A 27 -26.48 -4.21 -5.75
C ARG A 27 -26.11 -5.14 -4.59
N CYS A 28 -24.83 -5.40 -4.38
CA CYS A 28 -24.37 -6.21 -3.25
C CYS A 28 -24.75 -5.56 -1.91
N ASN A 29 -24.65 -4.22 -1.82
CA ASN A 29 -25.07 -3.46 -0.64
C ASN A 29 -26.57 -3.63 -0.38
N SER A 30 -27.42 -3.44 -1.40
CA SER A 30 -28.87 -3.57 -1.25
C SER A 30 -29.31 -4.99 -0.89
N ASP A 31 -28.67 -6.02 -1.47
CA ASP A 31 -28.93 -7.43 -1.15
C ASP A 31 -28.57 -7.74 0.32
N PHE A 32 -27.46 -7.19 0.82
CA PHE A 32 -27.08 -7.34 2.22
C PHE A 32 -28.05 -6.65 3.17
N VAL A 33 -28.43 -5.40 2.87
CA VAL A 33 -29.41 -4.67 3.67
C VAL A 33 -30.73 -5.42 3.70
N ALA A 34 -31.23 -5.89 2.57
CA ALA A 34 -32.48 -6.67 2.49
C ALA A 34 -32.39 -7.95 3.33
N ALA A 35 -31.25 -8.65 3.30
CA ALA A 35 -31.05 -9.88 4.07
C ALA A 35 -31.00 -9.66 5.59
N THR A 36 -30.60 -8.44 6.02
CA THR A 36 -30.39 -8.14 7.45
C THR A 36 -31.56 -7.39 8.11
N LEU A 37 -32.41 -6.69 7.33
CA LEU A 37 -33.53 -5.88 7.82
C LEU A 37 -34.52 -6.63 8.72
N ASN A 38 -34.76 -7.90 8.48
CA ASN A 38 -35.79 -8.69 9.15
C ASN A 38 -35.26 -9.76 10.11
N LEU A 39 -33.94 -9.70 10.42
CA LEU A 39 -33.35 -10.70 11.33
C LEU A 39 -33.81 -10.49 12.78
N ARG A 40 -34.66 -11.42 13.30
CA ARG A 40 -35.15 -11.41 14.67
C ARG A 40 -34.98 -12.78 15.33
N GLY A 41 -34.87 -12.83 16.66
CA GLY A 41 -34.85 -14.07 17.44
C GLY A 41 -33.49 -14.70 17.71
N ALA A 42 -33.46 -15.88 18.28
CA ALA A 42 -32.27 -16.58 18.80
C ALA A 42 -31.22 -16.95 17.71
N GLY A 43 -31.62 -17.07 16.45
CA GLY A 43 -30.73 -17.37 15.33
C GLY A 43 -30.13 -16.12 14.63
N ARG A 44 -30.38 -14.93 15.16
CA ARG A 44 -30.01 -13.64 14.53
C ARG A 44 -28.53 -13.53 14.20
N ALA A 45 -27.66 -13.92 15.14
CA ALA A 45 -26.20 -13.81 14.95
C ALA A 45 -25.70 -14.72 13.81
N ALA A 46 -26.19 -15.99 13.79
CA ALA A 46 -25.77 -16.91 12.72
C ALA A 46 -26.31 -16.49 11.34
N ALA A 47 -27.57 -16.00 11.28
CA ALA A 47 -28.16 -15.48 10.05
C ALA A 47 -27.47 -14.20 9.57
N TYR A 48 -27.07 -13.30 10.48
CA TYR A 48 -26.29 -12.11 10.17
C TYR A 48 -24.93 -12.46 9.59
N CYS A 49 -24.21 -13.39 10.21
CA CYS A 49 -22.92 -13.86 9.70
C CYS A 49 -23.05 -14.53 8.31
N THR A 50 -24.16 -15.23 8.05
CA THR A 50 -24.46 -15.81 6.74
C THR A 50 -24.70 -14.71 5.69
N ALA A 51 -25.49 -13.70 6.02
CA ALA A 51 -25.73 -12.54 5.15
C ALA A 51 -24.42 -11.77 4.86
N LEU A 52 -23.58 -11.60 5.87
CA LEU A 52 -22.30 -10.92 5.76
C LEU A 52 -21.31 -11.69 4.87
N ARG A 53 -21.27 -13.03 4.96
CA ARG A 53 -20.49 -13.87 4.05
C ARG A 53 -20.99 -13.79 2.60
N SER A 54 -22.31 -13.78 2.41
CA SER A 54 -22.92 -13.60 1.08
C SER A 54 -22.56 -12.24 0.49
N TYR A 55 -22.56 -11.19 1.31
CA TYR A 55 -22.16 -9.85 0.94
C TYR A 55 -20.68 -9.81 0.53
N SER A 56 -19.78 -10.40 1.34
CA SER A 56 -18.37 -10.56 1.01
C SER A 56 -18.16 -11.27 -0.34
N HIS A 57 -18.90 -12.36 -0.57
CA HIS A 57 -18.82 -13.11 -1.82
C HIS A 57 -19.31 -12.29 -3.03
N CYS A 58 -20.43 -11.58 -2.88
CA CYS A 58 -20.95 -10.68 -3.92
C CYS A 58 -19.94 -9.60 -4.25
N THR A 59 -19.38 -8.93 -3.23
CA THR A 59 -18.39 -7.86 -3.37
C THR A 59 -17.14 -8.36 -4.10
N ARG A 60 -16.57 -9.50 -3.72
CA ARG A 60 -15.42 -10.12 -4.40
C ARG A 60 -15.67 -10.39 -5.89
N ARG A 61 -16.85 -10.85 -6.25
CA ARG A 61 -17.22 -11.11 -7.66
C ARG A 61 -17.26 -9.84 -8.51
N THR A 62 -17.47 -8.67 -7.91
CA THR A 62 -17.50 -7.38 -8.61
C THR A 62 -16.15 -6.69 -8.67
N ALA A 63 -15.12 -7.19 -7.99
CA ALA A 63 -13.82 -6.55 -7.83
C ALA A 63 -13.20 -6.06 -9.14
N ARG A 64 -13.22 -6.91 -10.19
CA ARG A 64 -12.64 -6.56 -11.49
C ARG A 64 -13.30 -5.36 -12.18
N THR A 65 -14.61 -5.21 -11.99
CA THR A 65 -15.39 -4.11 -12.60
C THR A 65 -15.45 -2.87 -11.73
N CYS A 66 -15.05 -3.01 -10.45
CA CYS A 66 -15.11 -1.95 -9.45
C CYS A 66 -13.72 -1.39 -9.08
N ARG A 67 -12.69 -1.62 -9.91
CA ARG A 67 -11.35 -1.08 -9.68
C ARG A 67 -11.37 0.44 -9.58
N GLY A 68 -10.84 0.99 -8.49
CA GLY A 68 -10.80 2.42 -8.24
C GLY A 68 -12.13 3.05 -7.80
N ASP A 69 -13.17 2.21 -7.57
CA ASP A 69 -14.45 2.69 -7.03
C ASP A 69 -14.37 2.76 -5.50
N LEU A 70 -14.56 3.96 -4.95
CA LEU A 70 -14.44 4.20 -3.51
C LEU A 70 -15.53 3.45 -2.72
N ALA A 71 -16.76 3.35 -3.26
CA ALA A 71 -17.85 2.63 -2.59
C ALA A 71 -17.55 1.13 -2.49
N PHE A 72 -16.88 0.56 -3.51
CA PHE A 72 -16.42 -0.82 -3.47
C PHE A 72 -15.38 -1.03 -2.37
N HIS A 73 -14.37 -0.17 -2.27
CA HIS A 73 -13.33 -0.31 -1.26
C HIS A 73 -13.87 -0.09 0.15
N SER A 74 -14.74 0.91 0.35
CA SER A 74 -15.47 1.10 1.62
C SER A 74 -16.28 -0.14 2.01
N ALA A 75 -16.95 -0.78 1.04
CA ALA A 75 -17.73 -1.97 1.31
C ALA A 75 -16.85 -3.15 1.72
N VAL A 76 -15.71 -3.37 1.04
CA VAL A 76 -14.76 -4.44 1.38
C VAL A 76 -14.29 -4.29 2.83
N HIS A 77 -13.91 -3.08 3.23
CA HIS A 77 -13.43 -2.80 4.59
C HIS A 77 -14.54 -2.89 5.62
N GLY A 78 -15.70 -2.31 5.34
CA GLY A 78 -16.85 -2.39 6.22
C GLY A 78 -17.30 -3.84 6.46
N ILE A 79 -17.18 -4.73 5.47
CA ILE A 79 -17.46 -6.16 5.64
C ILE A 79 -16.49 -6.80 6.63
N GLU A 80 -15.19 -6.52 6.52
CA GLU A 80 -14.18 -7.07 7.42
C GLU A 80 -14.38 -6.58 8.85
N ASP A 81 -14.62 -5.28 9.03
CA ASP A 81 -14.92 -4.68 10.33
C ASP A 81 -16.17 -5.33 10.96
N LEU A 82 -17.24 -5.50 10.20
CA LEU A 82 -18.48 -6.14 10.67
C LEU A 82 -18.27 -7.63 11.00
N MET A 83 -17.44 -8.34 10.24
CA MET A 83 -17.11 -9.75 10.55
C MET A 83 -16.39 -9.86 11.89
N ILE A 84 -15.48 -8.93 12.19
CA ILE A 84 -14.77 -8.88 13.47
C ILE A 84 -15.74 -8.50 14.60
N GLN A 85 -16.49 -7.42 14.41
CA GLN A 85 -17.42 -6.88 15.43
C GLN A 85 -18.48 -7.90 15.85
N HIS A 86 -18.94 -8.74 14.90
CA HIS A 86 -19.97 -9.75 15.15
C HIS A 86 -19.41 -11.16 15.36
N ASN A 87 -18.09 -11.30 15.47
CA ASN A 87 -17.39 -12.57 15.63
C ASN A 87 -17.77 -13.61 14.56
N CYS A 88 -17.90 -13.17 13.30
CA CYS A 88 -18.28 -14.00 12.17
C CYS A 88 -17.04 -14.68 11.57
N SER A 89 -17.01 -16.02 11.57
CA SER A 89 -15.98 -16.77 10.85
C SER A 89 -16.08 -16.54 9.34
N LYS A 90 -14.94 -16.38 8.67
CA LYS A 90 -14.86 -16.33 7.18
C LYS A 90 -15.29 -17.69 6.57
N ASP A 91 -15.05 -18.78 7.28
CA ASP A 91 -15.36 -20.15 6.90
C ASP A 91 -16.68 -20.58 7.53
N GLY A 92 -17.77 -20.21 6.96
CA GLY A 92 -19.10 -20.68 7.36
C GLY A 92 -19.78 -21.46 6.23
N PRO A 93 -20.80 -22.30 6.52
CA PRO A 93 -21.40 -23.19 5.54
C PRO A 93 -22.13 -22.39 4.47
N THR A 94 -21.50 -22.27 3.31
CA THR A 94 -22.15 -21.87 2.04
C THR A 94 -22.31 -23.06 1.10
N SER A 95 -21.86 -24.27 1.52
CA SER A 95 -21.98 -25.51 0.75
C SER A 95 -22.05 -26.72 1.70
N PRO A 96 -22.79 -27.79 1.35
CA PRO A 96 -22.79 -29.03 2.13
C PRO A 96 -21.39 -29.65 2.21
N PRO A 97 -21.07 -30.37 3.29
CA PRO A 97 -19.73 -30.90 3.53
C PRO A 97 -19.32 -31.89 2.44
N ARG A 98 -18.29 -31.56 1.64
CA ARG A 98 -17.60 -32.53 0.81
C ARG A 98 -16.64 -33.36 1.68
N PRO A 99 -16.57 -34.70 1.50
CA PRO A 99 -15.58 -35.50 2.20
C PRO A 99 -14.17 -35.01 1.86
N ARG A 100 -13.40 -34.71 2.89
CA ARG A 100 -12.03 -34.26 2.77
C ARG A 100 -11.14 -35.47 2.42
N ALA A 101 -10.39 -35.39 1.32
CA ALA A 101 -9.28 -36.32 1.05
C ALA A 101 -8.22 -36.20 2.14
N PRO A 102 -7.53 -37.31 2.51
CA PRO A 102 -6.47 -37.25 3.52
C PRO A 102 -5.35 -36.29 3.07
N ALA A 103 -4.97 -35.39 3.97
CA ALA A 103 -3.87 -34.48 3.75
C ALA A 103 -2.55 -35.24 3.68
N PRO A 104 -1.62 -34.87 2.77
CA PRO A 104 -0.28 -35.45 2.77
C PRO A 104 0.45 -35.15 4.08
N ASP A 105 1.24 -36.11 4.52
CA ASP A 105 2.01 -36.15 5.77
C ASP A 105 2.77 -34.83 5.98
N ARG A 106 2.30 -34.01 6.92
CA ARG A 106 3.03 -32.83 7.39
C ARG A 106 4.07 -33.29 8.39
N GLN A 107 5.34 -33.17 8.02
CA GLN A 107 6.43 -33.22 8.99
C GLN A 107 6.09 -32.24 10.12
N THR A 108 5.83 -32.77 11.30
CA THR A 108 5.48 -32.04 12.53
C THR A 108 6.73 -31.36 13.05
N PHE A 109 6.96 -30.12 12.65
CA PHE A 109 7.91 -29.23 13.34
C PHE A 109 7.33 -28.82 14.69
N PRO A 110 8.17 -28.66 15.74
CA PRO A 110 7.70 -28.11 17.01
C PRO A 110 7.07 -26.73 16.81
N ALA A 111 5.95 -26.44 17.48
CA ALA A 111 5.17 -25.22 17.31
C ALA A 111 6.00 -23.92 17.47
N SER A 112 7.08 -23.95 18.27
CA SER A 112 8.01 -22.81 18.42
C SER A 112 8.84 -22.54 17.17
N GLU A 113 9.12 -23.55 16.35
CA GLU A 113 9.86 -23.38 15.09
C GLU A 113 8.96 -22.95 13.95
N MET A 114 7.69 -23.33 14.00
CA MET A 114 6.70 -23.00 12.99
C MET A 114 6.33 -21.50 12.99
N CYS A 115 6.51 -20.83 14.13
CA CYS A 115 6.23 -19.39 14.28
C CYS A 115 7.46 -18.50 14.10
N ASP A 116 8.56 -19.04 13.59
CA ASP A 116 9.75 -18.32 13.12
C ASP A 116 9.90 -18.54 11.62
N TYR A 117 9.38 -17.59 10.84
CA TYR A 117 9.40 -17.67 9.38
C TYR A 117 10.82 -17.78 8.83
N GLU A 118 11.77 -17.00 9.37
CA GLU A 118 13.13 -16.95 8.87
C GLU A 118 13.84 -18.27 9.06
N LYS A 119 13.71 -18.87 10.25
CA LYS A 119 14.26 -20.18 10.56
C LYS A 119 13.61 -21.29 9.71
N THR A 120 12.29 -21.27 9.60
CA THR A 120 11.53 -22.24 8.80
C THR A 120 11.90 -22.15 7.32
N PHE A 121 12.01 -20.92 6.79
CA PHE A 121 12.39 -20.68 5.41
C PHE A 121 13.83 -21.17 5.13
N LEU A 122 14.76 -20.82 6.02
CA LEU A 122 16.16 -21.25 5.91
C LEU A 122 16.28 -22.78 5.92
N THR A 123 15.58 -23.45 6.83
CA THR A 123 15.56 -24.92 6.92
C THR A 123 14.99 -25.55 5.64
N LYS A 124 13.91 -24.99 5.10
CA LYS A 124 13.23 -25.51 3.91
C LYS A 124 13.99 -25.26 2.60
N HIS A 125 14.64 -24.09 2.48
CA HIS A 125 15.20 -23.62 1.21
C HIS A 125 16.73 -23.53 1.21
N GLY A 126 17.42 -23.73 2.34
CA GLY A 126 18.87 -23.63 2.46
C GLY A 126 19.46 -22.23 2.26
N ARG A 127 18.61 -21.21 2.22
CA ARG A 127 19.00 -19.81 2.02
C ARG A 127 18.08 -18.87 2.83
N PRO A 128 18.54 -17.70 3.21
CA PRO A 128 17.69 -16.71 3.89
C PRO A 128 16.57 -16.20 2.97
N PRO A 129 15.41 -15.79 3.54
CA PRO A 129 14.34 -15.20 2.78
C PRO A 129 14.75 -13.84 2.18
N ARG A 130 14.12 -13.46 1.07
CA ARG A 130 14.22 -12.12 0.54
C ARG A 130 13.15 -11.23 1.17
N TYR A 131 13.51 -9.98 1.40
CA TYR A 131 12.61 -9.00 1.97
C TYR A 131 12.37 -7.85 1.01
N GLN A 132 11.17 -7.32 1.06
CA GLN A 132 10.73 -6.15 0.31
C GLN A 132 10.26 -5.06 1.27
N HIS A 133 10.35 -3.82 0.85
CA HIS A 133 9.98 -2.66 1.63
C HIS A 133 8.94 -1.81 0.91
N CYS A 134 7.92 -1.38 1.66
CA CYS A 134 6.97 -0.37 1.22
C CYS A 134 6.87 0.72 2.28
N ALA A 135 6.63 1.95 1.85
CA ALA A 135 6.37 3.08 2.74
C ALA A 135 5.26 3.98 2.18
N ALA A 136 4.47 4.56 3.09
CA ALA A 136 3.51 5.62 2.81
C ALA A 136 3.72 6.76 3.80
N PHE A 137 3.98 7.98 3.31
CA PHE A 137 4.30 9.14 4.15
C PHE A 137 4.00 10.45 3.40
N GLY A 138 3.98 11.55 4.13
CA GLY A 138 3.79 12.89 3.53
C GLY A 138 2.41 13.10 2.91
N ASP A 139 2.36 13.85 1.82
CA ASP A 139 1.17 14.11 0.95
C ASP A 139 0.97 12.95 -0.05
N PRO A 140 0.22 11.91 0.23
CA PRO A 140 0.83 10.60 0.50
C PRO A 140 1.78 10.18 -0.62
N HIS A 141 3.04 10.06 -0.28
CA HIS A 141 4.05 9.43 -1.13
C HIS A 141 4.11 7.95 -0.83
N VAL A 142 4.06 7.12 -1.86
CA VAL A 142 4.09 5.67 -1.74
C VAL A 142 5.31 5.11 -2.46
N ARG A 143 6.20 4.44 -1.72
CA ARG A 143 7.21 3.53 -2.24
C ARG A 143 6.61 2.13 -2.23
N THR A 144 6.52 1.49 -3.39
CA THR A 144 5.98 0.14 -3.53
C THR A 144 7.03 -0.93 -3.20
N PHE A 145 6.62 -2.18 -3.05
CA PHE A 145 7.52 -3.33 -2.90
C PHE A 145 8.45 -3.56 -4.12
N HIS A 146 8.13 -2.96 -5.26
CA HIS A 146 8.93 -3.03 -6.49
C HIS A 146 9.81 -1.79 -6.69
N ASP A 147 9.97 -0.97 -5.65
CA ASP A 147 10.73 0.28 -5.68
C ASP A 147 10.16 1.35 -6.64
N ASP A 148 8.92 1.18 -7.13
CA ASP A 148 8.20 2.27 -7.78
C ASP A 148 7.83 3.34 -6.76
N PHE A 149 7.85 4.61 -7.20
CA PHE A 149 7.56 5.73 -6.30
C PHE A 149 6.48 6.65 -6.88
N HIS A 150 5.38 6.80 -6.16
CA HIS A 150 4.23 7.58 -6.57
C HIS A 150 3.90 8.65 -5.54
N THR A 151 3.47 9.81 -6.01
CA THR A 151 2.76 10.81 -5.19
C THR A 151 1.29 10.71 -5.52
N CYS A 152 0.44 10.55 -4.51
CA CYS A 152 -0.95 10.20 -4.66
C CYS A 152 -1.86 11.30 -4.10
N ARG A 153 -2.92 11.62 -4.81
CA ARG A 153 -4.02 12.41 -4.26
C ARG A 153 -5.14 11.45 -3.86
N VAL A 154 -4.99 10.84 -2.69
CA VAL A 154 -5.98 9.90 -2.19
C VAL A 154 -6.68 10.50 -0.97
N GLU A 155 -8.00 10.56 -1.03
CA GLU A 155 -8.87 10.92 0.09
C GLU A 155 -9.66 9.70 0.53
N GLY A 156 -10.00 9.64 1.82
CA GLY A 156 -10.70 8.50 2.39
C GLY A 156 -9.79 7.32 2.71
N SER A 157 -10.36 6.13 2.75
CA SER A 157 -9.68 4.91 3.21
C SER A 157 -9.20 4.06 2.05
N TRP A 158 -7.90 3.75 2.04
CA TRP A 158 -7.23 3.02 0.98
C TRP A 158 -6.42 1.84 1.53
N PRO A 159 -6.49 0.65 0.91
CA PRO A 159 -5.65 -0.47 1.31
C PRO A 159 -4.19 -0.21 0.92
N LEU A 160 -3.31 -0.22 1.91
CA LEU A 160 -1.87 -0.27 1.67
C LEU A 160 -1.43 -1.68 1.34
N LEU A 161 -1.99 -2.66 2.07
CA LEU A 161 -1.73 -4.08 1.89
C LEU A 161 -2.99 -4.88 2.27
N ASP A 162 -3.37 -5.86 1.45
CA ASP A 162 -4.41 -6.84 1.74
C ASP A 162 -4.01 -8.19 1.17
N ASN A 163 -3.60 -9.11 2.03
CA ASN A 163 -3.19 -10.44 1.63
C ASN A 163 -3.70 -11.50 2.63
N GLU A 164 -3.26 -12.74 2.48
CA GLU A 164 -3.66 -13.86 3.34
C GLU A 164 -3.34 -13.62 4.83
N TYR A 165 -2.28 -12.84 5.13
CA TYR A 165 -1.74 -12.66 6.49
C TYR A 165 -2.11 -11.33 7.14
N LEU A 166 -2.16 -10.28 6.34
CA LEU A 166 -2.27 -8.91 6.79
C LEU A 166 -3.33 -8.13 6.02
N PHE A 167 -3.98 -7.23 6.72
CA PHE A 167 -4.74 -6.14 6.13
C PHE A 167 -4.24 -4.83 6.72
N VAL A 168 -3.82 -3.89 5.88
CA VAL A 168 -3.36 -2.56 6.29
C VAL A 168 -4.12 -1.52 5.51
N GLN A 169 -4.79 -0.62 6.21
CA GLN A 169 -5.55 0.49 5.65
C GLN A 169 -5.03 1.82 6.16
N ALA A 170 -4.83 2.75 5.26
CA ALA A 170 -4.62 4.16 5.58
C ALA A 170 -5.88 4.96 5.27
N THR A 171 -6.26 5.88 6.15
CA THR A 171 -7.27 6.90 5.89
C THR A 171 -6.55 8.23 5.75
N SER A 172 -6.77 8.90 4.61
CA SER A 172 -6.18 10.20 4.31
C SER A 172 -7.25 11.27 4.29
N ALA A 173 -6.92 12.43 4.84
CA ALA A 173 -7.77 13.61 4.90
C ALA A 173 -7.01 14.84 4.39
N PRO A 174 -7.70 15.87 3.85
CA PRO A 174 -7.07 17.14 3.49
C PRO A 174 -6.35 17.77 4.70
N VAL A 175 -5.19 18.37 4.46
CA VAL A 175 -4.39 19.07 5.49
C VAL A 175 -5.17 20.24 6.09
N ALA A 176 -5.96 20.93 5.25
CA ALA A 176 -6.86 22.00 5.62
C ALA A 176 -8.03 22.04 4.64
N GLU A 177 -9.14 22.68 5.02
CA GLU A 177 -10.29 22.85 4.15
C GLU A 177 -9.88 23.54 2.84
N GLY A 178 -10.25 22.95 1.69
CA GLY A 178 -9.87 23.43 0.36
C GLY A 178 -8.41 23.16 -0.04
N SER A 179 -7.61 22.50 0.79
CA SER A 179 -6.25 22.08 0.45
C SER A 179 -6.27 20.94 -0.57
N ASN A 180 -5.33 21.01 -1.52
CA ASN A 180 -5.05 19.87 -2.40
C ASN A 180 -4.08 18.85 -1.79
N ALA A 181 -3.42 19.20 -0.67
CA ALA A 181 -2.53 18.34 0.07
C ALA A 181 -3.34 17.47 1.04
N THR A 182 -3.04 16.18 1.10
CA THR A 182 -3.68 15.23 2.00
C THR A 182 -2.63 14.59 2.92
N VAL A 183 -3.07 14.11 4.08
CA VAL A 183 -2.21 13.42 5.03
C VAL A 183 -2.89 12.19 5.56
N THR A 184 -2.11 11.17 5.90
CA THR A 184 -2.65 10.02 6.60
C THR A 184 -3.01 10.41 8.03
N SER A 185 -4.30 10.32 8.35
CA SER A 185 -4.88 10.66 9.65
C SER A 185 -5.14 9.45 10.53
N LYS A 186 -5.29 8.26 9.91
CA LYS A 186 -5.58 7.00 10.60
C LYS A 186 -4.93 5.83 9.89
N LEU A 187 -4.43 4.89 10.67
CA LEU A 187 -3.91 3.59 10.21
C LEU A 187 -4.60 2.47 10.97
N THR A 188 -5.07 1.47 10.25
CA THR A 188 -5.61 0.23 10.82
C THR A 188 -4.82 -0.94 10.26
N ILE A 189 -4.28 -1.78 11.14
CA ILE A 189 -3.49 -2.96 10.79
C ILE A 189 -4.14 -4.16 11.45
N ILE A 190 -4.55 -5.13 10.64
CA ILE A 190 -5.15 -6.38 11.11
C ILE A 190 -4.18 -7.52 10.79
N PHE A 191 -3.66 -8.14 11.83
CA PHE A 191 -2.94 -9.41 11.72
C PHE A 191 -3.97 -10.53 11.73
N LYS A 192 -4.11 -11.22 10.61
CA LYS A 192 -5.12 -12.28 10.46
C LYS A 192 -4.74 -13.49 11.30
N ASN A 193 -5.74 -14.24 11.76
CA ASN A 193 -5.53 -15.43 12.60
C ASN A 193 -4.63 -16.44 11.90
N MET A 194 -3.55 -16.84 12.57
CA MET A 194 -2.67 -17.91 12.15
C MET A 194 -2.59 -18.95 13.26
N LYS A 195 -3.38 -19.99 13.12
CA LYS A 195 -3.83 -20.99 14.11
C LYS A 195 -2.86 -21.36 15.23
N GLU A 196 -1.56 -21.35 14.97
CA GLU A 196 -0.55 -21.83 15.93
C GLU A 196 0.37 -20.71 16.42
N CYS A 197 0.40 -19.55 15.74
CA CYS A 197 1.34 -18.49 16.01
C CYS A 197 0.72 -17.27 16.66
N THR A 198 -0.48 -16.87 16.20
CA THR A 198 -1.20 -15.73 16.75
C THR A 198 -2.69 -15.84 16.50
N GLU A 199 -3.49 -15.39 17.43
CA GLU A 199 -4.89 -15.01 17.19
C GLU A 199 -4.93 -13.72 16.36
N GLN A 200 -6.11 -13.39 15.85
CA GLN A 200 -6.29 -12.11 15.16
C GLN A 200 -6.01 -10.95 16.12
N LYS A 201 -5.16 -10.01 15.70
CA LYS A 201 -4.87 -8.78 16.43
C LYS A 201 -5.12 -7.57 15.56
N VAL A 202 -5.64 -6.52 16.15
CA VAL A 202 -5.91 -5.24 15.50
C VAL A 202 -5.06 -4.16 16.17
N TYR A 203 -4.32 -3.42 15.35
CA TYR A 203 -3.63 -2.22 15.76
C TYR A 203 -4.24 -1.02 15.07
N ARG A 204 -4.51 0.03 15.82
CA ARG A 204 -5.04 1.28 15.29
C ARG A 204 -4.25 2.46 15.82
N ALA A 205 -3.82 3.32 14.91
CA ALA A 205 -3.24 4.61 15.22
C ALA A 205 -4.07 5.72 14.57
N GLU A 206 -4.22 6.81 15.28
CA GLU A 206 -4.86 8.04 14.81
C GLU A 206 -3.93 9.23 15.12
N LEU A 207 -4.21 10.39 14.54
CA LEU A 207 -3.44 11.59 14.88
C LEU A 207 -3.49 11.84 16.40
N ASP A 208 -2.33 12.14 16.96
CA ASP A 208 -2.09 12.35 18.39
C ASP A 208 -2.36 11.12 19.27
N ASN A 209 -2.55 9.96 18.66
CA ASN A 209 -2.73 8.70 19.36
C ASN A 209 -2.05 7.54 18.59
N VAL A 210 -0.78 7.30 18.93
CA VAL A 210 0.02 6.17 18.42
C VAL A 210 0.29 5.21 19.57
N PRO A 211 -0.65 4.29 19.89
CA PRO A 211 -0.56 3.45 21.07
C PRO A 211 0.54 2.39 20.93
N ALA A 212 1.18 2.04 22.06
CA ALA A 212 2.15 0.96 22.16
C ALA A 212 1.49 -0.40 22.47
N ALA A 213 0.22 -0.57 22.11
CA ALA A 213 -0.56 -1.79 22.33
C ALA A 213 -1.55 -2.02 21.21
N PHE A 214 -2.01 -3.27 21.06
CA PHE A 214 -3.16 -3.62 20.22
C PHE A 214 -4.46 -3.10 20.82
N GLU A 215 -5.56 -3.10 20.04
CA GLU A 215 -6.87 -2.60 20.51
C GLU A 215 -7.40 -3.31 21.76
N ASP A 216 -7.02 -4.56 21.99
CA ASP A 216 -7.37 -5.35 23.16
C ASP A 216 -6.46 -5.07 24.39
N GLY A 217 -5.55 -4.10 24.28
CA GLY A 217 -4.60 -3.71 25.33
C GLY A 217 -3.37 -4.62 25.44
N SER A 218 -3.28 -5.70 24.65
CA SER A 218 -2.12 -6.58 24.64
C SER A 218 -0.95 -5.94 23.88
N VAL A 219 0.29 -6.29 24.27
CA VAL A 219 1.52 -5.91 23.55
C VAL A 219 2.14 -7.07 22.77
N THR A 220 1.57 -8.26 22.93
CA THR A 220 1.99 -9.50 22.26
C THR A 220 0.79 -10.30 21.78
N GLY A 221 0.98 -11.12 20.75
CA GLY A 221 0.02 -12.10 20.27
C GLY A 221 0.62 -13.49 20.24
N GLY A 222 -0.16 -14.52 20.55
CA GLY A 222 0.24 -15.93 20.45
C GLY A 222 1.04 -16.47 21.62
N GLN A 223 0.94 -15.90 22.83
CA GLN A 223 1.50 -16.53 24.04
C GLN A 223 0.67 -17.75 24.44
N ARG A 224 1.29 -18.95 24.36
CA ARG A 224 0.78 -20.14 25.07
C ARG A 224 1.26 -20.13 26.51
N PRO A 225 0.41 -20.42 27.50
CA PRO A 225 0.86 -20.70 28.86
C PRO A 225 1.85 -21.89 28.83
N GLY A 226 3.10 -21.68 29.22
CA GLY A 226 4.12 -22.72 29.38
C GLY A 226 5.13 -22.90 28.22
N GLY A 227 5.08 -22.09 27.18
CA GLY A 227 6.04 -22.14 26.06
C GLY A 227 7.12 -21.08 26.17
N GLY A 228 8.38 -21.48 26.26
CA GLY A 228 9.53 -20.58 26.27
C GLY A 228 9.60 -19.70 25.02
N GLY A 229 9.67 -18.42 25.27
CA GLY A 229 10.24 -17.31 24.51
C GLY A 229 10.15 -17.31 22.99
N GLY A 230 9.05 -16.83 22.44
CA GLY A 230 8.94 -16.49 21.04
C GLY A 230 7.49 -16.14 20.68
N GLY A 231 6.96 -15.04 21.22
CA GLY A 231 5.64 -14.55 20.84
C GLY A 231 5.60 -14.29 19.32
N GLY A 232 4.60 -14.86 18.63
CA GLY A 232 4.43 -14.72 17.19
C GLY A 232 4.20 -13.29 16.70
N LEU A 233 3.87 -12.37 17.61
CA LEU A 233 3.58 -10.96 17.32
C LEU A 233 3.91 -10.11 18.54
N HIS A 234 4.58 -8.97 18.37
CA HIS A 234 4.86 -8.04 19.49
C HIS A 234 4.99 -6.59 19.01
N ILE A 235 4.57 -5.67 19.90
CA ILE A 235 4.72 -4.23 19.72
C ILE A 235 5.88 -3.74 20.58
N ARG A 236 6.69 -2.86 20.01
CA ARG A 236 7.74 -2.13 20.72
C ARG A 236 7.59 -0.64 20.45
N GLU A 237 7.49 0.13 21.52
CA GLU A 237 7.57 1.59 21.43
C GLU A 237 9.04 2.01 21.23
N ARG A 238 9.29 2.80 20.19
CA ARG A 238 10.61 3.37 19.86
C ARG A 238 10.73 4.79 20.41
N SER A 239 9.62 5.55 20.33
CA SER A 239 9.50 6.89 20.89
C SER A 239 8.09 7.07 21.42
N PRO A 240 7.92 7.48 22.70
CA PRO A 240 6.62 7.56 23.35
C PRO A 240 5.59 8.34 22.56
N GLY A 241 4.46 7.69 22.25
CA GLY A 241 3.32 8.25 21.54
C GLY A 241 3.60 8.70 20.09
N ARG A 242 4.79 8.41 19.53
CA ARG A 242 5.19 8.90 18.20
C ARG A 242 5.76 7.85 17.28
N HIS A 243 6.36 6.79 17.78
CA HIS A 243 6.97 5.78 16.96
C HIS A 243 6.82 4.39 17.60
N VAL A 244 6.14 3.52 16.89
CA VAL A 244 5.89 2.13 17.28
C VAL A 244 6.40 1.20 16.19
N GLU A 245 7.05 0.12 16.60
CA GLU A 245 7.47 -0.99 15.74
C GLU A 245 6.69 -2.23 16.12
N ILE A 246 6.06 -2.87 15.13
CA ILE A 246 5.32 -4.12 15.29
C ILE A 246 6.07 -5.21 14.54
N ARG A 247 6.49 -6.26 15.24
CA ARG A 247 7.17 -7.41 14.64
C ARG A 247 6.27 -8.62 14.63
N ALA A 248 6.18 -9.25 13.47
CA ALA A 248 5.45 -10.50 13.23
C ALA A 248 6.42 -11.56 12.68
N PRO A 249 7.25 -12.18 13.54
CA PRO A 249 8.27 -13.16 13.14
C PRO A 249 7.69 -14.35 12.38
N TYR A 250 6.46 -14.77 12.70
CA TYR A 250 5.77 -15.90 12.07
C TYR A 250 5.51 -15.70 10.57
N ILE A 251 5.55 -14.46 10.07
CA ILE A 251 5.43 -14.10 8.66
C ILE A 251 6.62 -13.26 8.18
N GLY A 252 7.72 -13.22 8.91
CA GLY A 252 8.92 -12.48 8.53
C GLY A 252 8.64 -10.99 8.25
N THR A 253 7.77 -10.35 9.06
CA THR A 253 7.31 -8.99 8.79
C THR A 253 7.60 -8.06 9.96
N THR A 254 8.03 -6.85 9.65
CA THR A 254 8.21 -5.74 10.59
C THR A 254 7.52 -4.49 10.03
N ILE A 255 6.73 -3.82 10.86
CA ILE A 255 6.02 -2.59 10.51
C ILE A 255 6.46 -1.48 11.45
N ALA A 256 6.70 -0.28 10.91
CA ALA A 256 6.88 0.94 11.67
C ALA A 256 5.70 1.88 11.41
N VAL A 257 5.15 2.43 12.49
CA VAL A 257 4.15 3.49 12.47
C VAL A 257 4.74 4.70 13.18
N ARG A 258 4.77 5.83 12.49
CA ARG A 258 5.30 7.09 13.03
C ARG A 258 4.28 8.19 12.93
N GLN A 259 4.29 9.08 13.91
CA GLN A 259 3.66 10.39 13.80
C GLN A 259 4.74 11.46 13.68
N ALA A 260 4.68 12.22 12.60
CA ALA A 260 5.50 13.40 12.38
C ALA A 260 4.57 14.60 12.15
N ALA A 261 4.60 15.58 13.05
CA ALA A 261 3.64 16.69 13.05
C ALA A 261 2.18 16.17 13.04
N ARG A 262 1.36 16.64 12.12
CA ARG A 262 -0.06 16.27 11.99
C ARG A 262 -0.28 15.20 10.92
N GLN A 263 0.60 14.21 10.83
CA GLN A 263 0.48 13.13 9.88
C GLN A 263 1.05 11.83 10.43
N LEU A 264 0.45 10.72 10.02
CA LEU A 264 0.97 9.37 10.25
C LEU A 264 1.77 8.91 9.04
N SER A 265 2.84 8.17 9.29
CA SER A 265 3.62 7.47 8.28
C SER A 265 3.60 5.97 8.59
N PHE A 266 3.62 5.19 7.55
CA PHE A 266 3.65 3.74 7.59
C PHE A 266 4.85 3.24 6.80
N SER A 267 5.57 2.27 7.36
CA SER A 267 6.64 1.57 6.69
C SER A 267 6.56 0.08 7.02
N ILE A 268 6.80 -0.77 6.05
CA ILE A 268 6.79 -2.22 6.21
C ILE A 268 7.99 -2.86 5.52
N ARG A 269 8.64 -3.80 6.23
CA ARG A 269 9.52 -4.81 5.67
C ARG A 269 8.82 -6.15 5.77
N ALA A 270 8.61 -6.84 4.66
CA ALA A 270 7.94 -8.12 4.64
C ALA A 270 8.68 -9.12 3.73
N ALA A 271 8.58 -10.41 4.06
CA ALA A 271 9.11 -11.47 3.23
C ALA A 271 8.42 -11.47 1.86
N GLU A 272 9.16 -11.76 0.79
CA GLU A 272 8.67 -11.74 -0.59
C GLU A 272 7.47 -12.67 -0.80
N GLU A 273 7.42 -13.82 -0.13
CA GLU A 273 6.27 -14.71 -0.19
C GLU A 273 5.01 -14.10 0.43
N VAL A 274 5.19 -13.31 1.51
CA VAL A 274 4.09 -12.62 2.20
C VAL A 274 3.55 -11.46 1.35
N THR A 275 4.43 -10.71 0.70
CA THR A 275 4.01 -9.59 -0.17
C THR A 275 3.23 -10.05 -1.40
N ARG A 276 3.41 -11.31 -1.82
CA ARG A 276 2.75 -11.93 -2.98
C ARG A 276 1.55 -12.80 -2.63
N ALA A 277 1.24 -12.99 -1.35
CA ALA A 277 0.16 -13.86 -0.87
C ALA A 277 -1.22 -13.22 -0.98
N PHE A 278 -1.57 -12.69 -2.15
CA PHE A 278 -2.87 -12.07 -2.44
C PHE A 278 -3.51 -12.69 -3.68
N THR A 279 -4.84 -12.60 -3.74
CA THR A 279 -5.63 -13.11 -4.87
C THR A 279 -5.85 -12.02 -5.93
N ALA A 280 -6.34 -12.41 -7.10
CA ALA A 280 -6.65 -11.46 -8.19
C ALA A 280 -7.73 -10.43 -7.81
N GLU A 281 -8.54 -10.72 -6.78
CA GLU A 281 -9.55 -9.82 -6.25
C GLU A 281 -8.95 -8.74 -5.33
N GLN A 282 -7.78 -9.00 -4.76
CA GLN A 282 -7.04 -8.11 -3.85
C GLN A 282 -5.98 -7.31 -4.62
N ASP A 283 -6.30 -6.84 -5.80
CA ASP A 283 -5.33 -6.23 -6.72
C ASP A 283 -5.07 -4.74 -6.49
N LEU A 284 -5.97 -4.05 -5.77
CA LEU A 284 -5.78 -2.65 -5.42
C LEU A 284 -5.11 -2.53 -4.05
N GLN A 285 -3.79 -2.55 -4.05
CA GLN A 285 -2.97 -2.38 -2.86
C GLN A 285 -1.87 -1.37 -3.18
N LEU A 286 -1.81 -0.28 -2.41
CA LEU A 286 -0.86 0.80 -2.71
C LEU A 286 0.60 0.35 -2.59
N CYS A 287 0.90 -0.59 -1.70
CA CYS A 287 2.24 -1.18 -1.58
C CYS A 287 2.63 -2.10 -2.75
N VAL A 288 1.66 -2.62 -3.50
CA VAL A 288 1.91 -3.53 -4.64
C VAL A 288 1.91 -2.77 -5.96
N ALA A 289 0.81 -2.08 -6.27
CA ALA A 289 0.58 -1.43 -7.56
C ALA A 289 0.81 0.09 -7.53
N GLY A 290 1.02 0.67 -6.35
CA GLY A 290 0.97 2.11 -6.14
C GLY A 290 -0.45 2.64 -6.28
N CYS A 291 -0.61 3.96 -6.30
CA CYS A 291 -1.93 4.55 -6.49
C CYS A 291 -2.40 4.39 -7.95
N PRO A 292 -3.73 4.33 -8.15
CA PRO A 292 -4.32 4.34 -9.48
C PRO A 292 -3.82 5.53 -10.31
N ARG A 293 -3.70 5.37 -11.61
CA ARG A 293 -3.16 6.42 -12.49
C ARG A 293 -3.92 7.74 -12.38
N SER A 294 -5.24 7.70 -12.19
CA SER A 294 -6.10 8.87 -11.98
C SER A 294 -5.81 9.63 -10.69
N GLN A 295 -5.18 8.98 -9.72
CA GLN A 295 -4.83 9.53 -8.41
C GLN A 295 -3.36 9.93 -8.30
N ARG A 296 -2.56 9.69 -9.36
CA ARG A 296 -1.15 10.10 -9.37
C ARG A 296 -1.01 11.56 -9.70
N ILE A 297 -0.21 12.27 -8.93
CA ILE A 297 0.11 13.68 -9.18
C ILE A 297 1.59 13.86 -9.46
N SER A 298 1.90 14.89 -10.26
CA SER A 298 3.28 15.28 -10.51
C SER A 298 3.80 16.09 -9.34
N ARG A 299 5.01 15.81 -8.89
CA ARG A 299 5.73 16.60 -7.86
C ARG A 299 6.30 17.92 -8.38
N SER A 300 5.74 18.47 -9.44
CA SER A 300 6.15 19.77 -9.96
C SER A 300 5.59 20.89 -9.10
N VAL A 301 6.47 21.71 -8.54
CA VAL A 301 6.09 22.92 -7.79
C VAL A 301 5.99 24.11 -8.74
N ARG A 302 4.81 24.75 -8.79
CA ARG A 302 4.54 25.88 -9.70
C ARG A 302 5.35 27.14 -9.35
N SER A 303 5.50 27.43 -8.06
CA SER A 303 6.24 28.61 -7.59
C SER A 303 7.73 28.28 -7.44
N ARG A 304 8.58 28.94 -8.24
CA ARG A 304 10.03 28.80 -8.14
C ARG A 304 10.57 29.25 -6.78
N ALA A 305 10.03 30.33 -6.21
CA ALA A 305 10.45 30.84 -4.91
C ALA A 305 10.08 29.83 -3.78
N ALA A 306 8.85 29.29 -3.78
CA ALA A 306 8.45 28.28 -2.81
C ALA A 306 9.31 27.01 -2.93
N ALA A 307 9.58 26.56 -4.16
CA ALA A 307 10.46 25.40 -4.39
C ALA A 307 11.88 25.62 -3.86
N GLN A 308 12.44 26.84 -4.05
CA GLN A 308 13.79 27.16 -3.57
C GLN A 308 13.83 27.23 -2.04
N ALA A 309 12.86 27.84 -1.38
CA ALA A 309 12.76 27.86 0.07
C ALA A 309 12.59 26.46 0.65
N ALA A 310 11.71 25.63 0.08
CA ALA A 310 11.52 24.24 0.47
C ALA A 310 12.79 23.40 0.31
N ARG A 311 13.52 23.56 -0.80
CA ARG A 311 14.81 22.87 -1.02
C ARG A 311 15.83 23.20 0.05
N ALA A 312 15.93 24.46 0.48
CA ALA A 312 16.85 24.86 1.55
C ALA A 312 16.51 24.17 2.88
N LEU A 313 15.22 24.11 3.25
CA LEU A 313 14.75 23.41 4.45
C LEU A 313 15.00 21.90 4.37
N CYS A 314 14.65 21.26 3.25
CA CYS A 314 14.82 19.82 3.08
C CYS A 314 16.29 19.40 3.05
N LYS A 315 17.17 20.22 2.49
CA LYS A 315 18.62 19.95 2.41
C LYS A 315 19.28 19.80 3.77
N ALA A 316 18.76 20.51 4.79
CA ALA A 316 19.27 20.43 6.15
C ALA A 316 19.06 19.04 6.78
N THR A 317 18.02 18.30 6.36
CA THR A 317 17.63 17.00 6.94
C THR A 317 17.86 15.83 5.98
N LEU A 318 17.86 16.08 4.68
CA LEU A 318 17.98 15.09 3.60
C LEU A 318 19.08 15.54 2.64
N PRO A 319 20.35 15.18 2.89
CA PRO A 319 21.47 15.65 2.08
C PRO A 319 21.51 15.07 0.65
N VAL A 320 20.93 13.88 0.44
CA VAL A 320 20.85 13.22 -0.87
C VAL A 320 19.56 13.63 -1.57
N GLU A 321 19.67 14.10 -2.82
CA GLU A 321 18.54 14.59 -3.60
C GLU A 321 17.81 13.45 -4.34
N ASP A 322 17.40 12.45 -3.60
CA ASP A 322 16.62 11.29 -4.04
C ASP A 322 15.09 11.54 -4.01
N VAL A 323 14.30 10.48 -4.10
CA VAL A 323 12.82 10.58 -4.04
C VAL A 323 12.31 11.12 -2.71
N TYR A 324 12.99 10.84 -1.59
CA TYR A 324 12.61 11.36 -0.27
C TYR A 324 12.84 12.87 -0.17
N PHE A 325 13.97 13.33 -0.67
CA PHE A 325 14.23 14.77 -0.78
C PHE A 325 13.23 15.48 -1.69
N GLN A 326 12.92 14.91 -2.86
CA GLN A 326 11.96 15.50 -3.79
C GLN A 326 10.54 15.52 -3.21
N SER A 327 10.16 14.51 -2.43
CA SER A 327 8.89 14.46 -1.70
C SER A 327 8.82 15.55 -0.64
N CYS A 328 9.88 15.68 0.16
CA CYS A 328 10.01 16.77 1.13
C CYS A 328 9.82 18.15 0.48
N VAL A 329 10.51 18.41 -0.63
CA VAL A 329 10.40 19.70 -1.35
C VAL A 329 8.98 19.94 -1.84
N PHE A 330 8.34 18.91 -2.38
CA PHE A 330 6.97 19.00 -2.83
C PHE A 330 6.01 19.31 -1.67
N ASP A 331 6.09 18.55 -0.59
CA ASP A 331 5.21 18.68 0.58
C ASP A 331 5.35 20.05 1.25
N VAL A 332 6.58 20.48 1.52
CA VAL A 332 6.85 21.78 2.14
C VAL A 332 6.40 22.93 1.24
N ALA A 333 6.61 22.82 -0.08
CA ALA A 333 6.22 23.88 -1.01
C ALA A 333 4.71 23.95 -1.25
N THR A 334 3.97 22.84 -1.10
CA THR A 334 2.51 22.79 -1.31
C THR A 334 1.73 23.08 -0.06
N SER A 335 2.19 22.60 1.10
CA SER A 335 1.55 22.81 2.40
C SER A 335 1.96 24.12 3.09
N GLY A 336 3.18 24.61 2.81
CA GLY A 336 3.80 25.69 3.57
C GLY A 336 4.29 25.27 4.96
N ASP A 337 4.16 24.00 5.34
CA ASP A 337 4.54 23.47 6.65
C ASP A 337 5.92 22.78 6.61
N ALA A 338 6.89 23.38 7.34
CA ALA A 338 8.24 22.85 7.47
C ALA A 338 8.29 21.47 8.17
N ASN A 339 7.26 21.09 8.92
CA ASN A 339 7.21 19.82 9.62
C ASN A 339 7.15 18.60 8.67
N PHE A 340 6.77 18.79 7.40
CA PHE A 340 6.83 17.72 6.40
C PHE A 340 8.25 17.20 6.15
N THR A 341 9.29 17.99 6.49
CA THR A 341 10.67 17.50 6.46
C THR A 341 10.88 16.27 7.35
N MET A 342 10.16 16.21 8.48
CA MET A 342 10.27 15.10 9.43
C MET A 342 9.62 13.81 8.90
N ALA A 343 8.57 13.90 8.11
CA ALA A 343 7.92 12.73 7.52
C ALA A 343 8.83 12.04 6.49
N ALA A 344 9.39 12.80 5.57
CA ALA A 344 10.30 12.28 4.56
C ALA A 344 11.60 11.73 5.19
N ARG A 345 12.12 12.42 6.22
CA ARG A 345 13.26 11.94 6.99
C ARG A 345 12.97 10.62 7.69
N GLY A 346 11.83 10.53 8.40
CA GLY A 346 11.42 9.30 9.10
C GLY A 346 11.25 8.12 8.14
N ALA A 347 10.67 8.36 6.96
CA ALA A 347 10.53 7.33 5.93
C ALA A 347 11.89 6.84 5.39
N LEU A 348 12.87 7.74 5.23
CA LEU A 348 14.23 7.36 4.85
C LEU A 348 14.95 6.58 5.98
N GLU A 349 14.75 6.97 7.24
CA GLU A 349 15.28 6.23 8.40
C GLU A 349 14.71 4.82 8.46
N ASP A 350 13.40 4.65 8.30
CA ASP A 350 12.76 3.32 8.25
C ASP A 350 13.28 2.49 7.07
N ALA A 351 13.43 3.10 5.90
CA ALA A 351 13.99 2.41 4.74
C ALA A 351 15.43 1.92 5.01
N ARG A 352 16.24 2.72 5.71
CA ARG A 352 17.61 2.33 6.11
C ARG A 352 17.62 1.16 7.08
N ASP A 353 16.68 1.13 8.03
CA ASP A 353 16.55 0.04 9.00
C ASP A 353 16.01 -1.26 8.35
N PHE A 354 15.18 -1.12 7.31
CA PHE A 354 14.45 -2.23 6.69
C PHE A 354 15.12 -2.84 5.46
N LEU A 355 15.93 -2.05 4.74
CA LEU A 355 16.62 -2.53 3.55
C LEU A 355 18.04 -3.01 3.93
N PRO A 356 18.33 -4.30 3.69
CA PRO A 356 19.68 -4.83 3.93
C PRO A 356 20.71 -4.30 2.93
N ASP A 357 20.23 -3.85 1.78
CA ASP A 357 21.04 -3.37 0.65
C ASP A 357 21.01 -1.85 0.60
N ALA A 358 22.10 -1.20 0.99
CA ALA A 358 22.21 0.24 1.00
C ALA A 358 22.09 0.86 -0.41
N GLU A 359 22.40 0.10 -1.48
CA GLU A 359 22.29 0.58 -2.85
C GLU A 359 20.82 0.81 -3.24
N LYS A 360 19.91 0.06 -2.64
CA LYS A 360 18.45 0.20 -2.85
C LYS A 360 17.80 1.30 -2.00
N LEU A 361 18.54 1.90 -1.08
CA LEU A 361 18.01 2.93 -0.20
C LEU A 361 17.53 4.15 -1.00
N HIS A 362 18.39 4.65 -1.90
CA HIS A 362 18.14 5.85 -2.68
C HIS A 362 17.56 5.51 -4.05
N ILE A 363 16.35 6.03 -4.31
CA ILE A 363 15.71 5.93 -5.62
C ILE A 363 15.81 7.30 -6.28
N PHE A 364 16.39 7.34 -7.48
CA PHE A 364 16.46 8.53 -8.30
C PHE A 364 15.47 8.38 -9.46
N GLN A 365 14.46 9.24 -9.50
CA GLN A 365 13.62 9.31 -10.70
C GLN A 365 14.43 9.91 -11.84
N ALA A 366 14.40 9.26 -12.98
CA ALA A 366 14.93 9.86 -14.20
C ALA A 366 14.23 11.20 -14.42
N GLY A 367 14.96 12.29 -14.22
CA GLY A 367 14.42 13.64 -14.39
C GLY A 367 13.85 13.76 -15.79
N ALA A 368 12.64 14.24 -15.91
CA ALA A 368 12.15 14.81 -17.15
C ALA A 368 13.03 16.04 -17.45
N GLY A 369 14.06 15.89 -18.25
CA GLY A 369 14.83 17.04 -18.73
C GLY A 369 16.35 17.03 -18.57
N GLY A 370 17.03 15.88 -18.60
CA GLY A 370 18.42 15.86 -19.03
C GLY A 370 18.46 15.40 -20.48
N PRO A 371 19.18 16.07 -21.41
CA PRO A 371 19.38 15.52 -22.74
C PRO A 371 20.15 14.20 -22.54
N ARG A 372 19.43 13.08 -22.68
CA ARG A 372 20.07 11.80 -22.95
C ARG A 372 20.89 12.04 -24.20
N ALA A 373 22.21 12.11 -24.08
CA ALA A 373 23.08 12.02 -25.23
C ALA A 373 22.68 10.73 -25.92
N SER A 374 21.92 10.85 -27.00
CA SER A 374 21.53 9.71 -27.80
C SER A 374 22.83 9.03 -28.25
N PRO A 375 22.88 7.69 -28.28
CA PRO A 375 24.07 6.99 -28.77
C PRO A 375 24.46 7.47 -30.18
N SER A 376 23.52 8.03 -30.95
CA SER A 376 23.76 8.72 -32.20
C SER A 376 24.64 9.96 -32.08
N PHE A 377 24.58 10.70 -30.96
CA PHE A 377 25.41 11.91 -30.79
C PHE A 377 26.86 11.54 -30.48
N LEU A 378 27.10 10.51 -29.71
CA LEU A 378 28.42 9.93 -29.48
C LEU A 378 29.03 9.33 -30.76
N LEU A 379 28.21 8.66 -31.56
CA LEU A 379 28.64 8.13 -32.88
C LEU A 379 29.01 9.25 -33.86
N LEU A 380 28.25 10.34 -33.87
CA LEU A 380 28.52 11.51 -34.72
C LEU A 380 29.82 12.22 -34.30
N LEU A 381 30.07 12.35 -32.98
CA LEU A 381 31.32 12.91 -32.46
C LEU A 381 32.52 12.02 -32.79
N LEU A 382 32.37 10.70 -32.71
CA LEU A 382 33.42 9.74 -33.10
C LEU A 382 33.72 9.79 -34.59
N LEU A 383 32.69 9.90 -35.45
CA LEU A 383 32.84 10.04 -36.89
C LEU A 383 33.52 11.36 -37.28
N LEU A 384 33.21 12.46 -36.59
CA LEU A 384 33.86 13.76 -36.80
C LEU A 384 35.33 13.72 -36.36
N LEU A 385 35.66 13.05 -35.26
CA LEU A 385 37.06 12.88 -34.81
C LEU A 385 37.84 11.98 -35.77
N LEU A 386 37.25 10.92 -36.29
CA LEU A 386 37.87 10.04 -37.27
C LEU A 386 38.09 10.74 -38.63
N SER A 387 37.15 11.59 -39.07
CA SER A 387 37.31 12.37 -40.31
C SER A 387 38.41 13.43 -40.17
N SER A 388 38.54 14.05 -39.01
CA SER A 388 39.65 15.01 -38.72
C SER A 388 41.02 14.34 -38.71
N LEU A 389 41.11 13.11 -38.18
CA LEU A 389 42.34 12.32 -38.18
C LEU A 389 42.74 11.84 -39.60
N CYS A 390 41.75 11.49 -40.45
CA CYS A 390 42.02 11.17 -41.85
C CYS A 390 42.49 12.36 -42.68
N ALA A 391 41.94 13.56 -42.42
CA ALA A 391 42.34 14.78 -43.10
C ALA A 391 43.78 15.21 -42.74
N LEU A 392 44.21 15.02 -41.49
CA LEU A 392 45.58 15.27 -41.05
C LEU A 392 46.61 14.27 -41.67
N ARG A 393 46.17 13.03 -41.98
CA ARG A 393 47.06 12.02 -42.62
C ARG A 393 47.25 12.22 -44.11
N SER A 394 46.36 12.96 -44.79
CA SER A 394 46.49 13.28 -46.22
C SER A 394 47.31 14.53 -46.50
N HIS A 395 47.78 15.22 -45.45
CA HIS A 395 48.66 16.40 -45.56
C HIS A 395 50.10 16.18 -45.05
N LEU A 396 50.44 14.93 -44.72
CA LEU A 396 51.80 14.46 -44.44
C LEU A 396 52.23 13.48 -45.55
#